data_ca118354bc87bb6bfbe18d34f620c870
#
_entry.id   ca118354bc87bb6bfbe18d34f620c870
#
_cell.length_a   1.000
_cell.length_b   1.000
_cell.length_c   1.000
_cell.angle_alpha   90.00
_cell.angle_beta   90.00
_cell.angle_gamma   90.00
#
_symmetry.space_group_name_H-M   'P 1'
#
loop_
_entity.id
_entity.type
_entity.pdbx_description
1 polymer ?
#
loop_
_entity_poly.entity_id
_entity_poly.type
_entity_poly.pdbx_seq_one_letter_code
_entity_poly.pdbx_strand_id
1 'polypeptide(L)'
;MASAETELLLRKATKAGIINYTSGDNGFKINEEKEIPIPQQKALDLVNKIFSKITSTGIQKILNSAVFDSLNLIVVYPVEDESKFTNKEGVVFPDTKLLPQDSTAKDLASLIHADIAKGFLHAIDCKTKQRISGDQKLKHGDVIKIVSTLSRG
;
A
#
# COMPACT_ATOMS: atom_id res chain seq x y z
N MET A 1 11.34 -13.90 13.02
CA MET A 1 10.49 -15.11 12.90
C MET A 1 9.22 -14.71 12.18
N ALA A 2 8.69 -15.55 11.27
CA ALA A 2 7.43 -15.29 10.59
C ALA A 2 6.58 -16.57 10.54
N SER A 3 5.25 -16.43 10.58
CA SER A 3 4.29 -17.52 10.52
C SER A 3 3.23 -17.23 9.46
N ALA A 4 3.40 -17.85 8.30
CA ALA A 4 2.43 -17.77 7.21
C ALA A 4 1.09 -18.45 7.57
N GLU A 5 1.14 -19.51 8.35
CA GLU A 5 -0.06 -20.21 8.82
C GLU A 5 -0.92 -19.32 9.72
N THR A 6 -0.31 -18.63 10.68
CA THR A 6 -0.99 -17.67 11.57
C THR A 6 -1.59 -16.51 10.75
N GLU A 7 -0.84 -15.94 9.80
CA GLU A 7 -1.33 -14.88 8.92
C GLU A 7 -2.54 -15.33 8.09
N LEU A 8 -2.47 -16.54 7.51
CA LEU A 8 -3.57 -17.08 6.71
C LEU A 8 -4.82 -17.35 7.57
N LEU A 9 -4.66 -17.84 8.78
CA LEU A 9 -5.76 -18.04 9.73
C LEU A 9 -6.46 -16.72 10.05
N LEU A 10 -5.68 -15.70 10.42
CA LEU A 10 -6.22 -14.36 10.73
C LEU A 10 -6.95 -13.75 9.53
N ARG A 11 -6.38 -13.83 8.33
CA ARG A 11 -7.05 -13.33 7.11
C ARG A 11 -8.35 -14.07 6.80
N LYS A 12 -8.39 -15.39 6.98
CA LYS A 12 -9.64 -16.18 6.81
C LYS A 12 -10.68 -15.78 7.84
N ALA A 13 -10.31 -15.60 9.10
CA ALA A 13 -11.22 -15.17 10.16
C ALA A 13 -11.74 -13.75 9.93
N THR A 14 -10.89 -12.83 9.44
CA THR A 14 -11.29 -11.48 9.04
C THR A 14 -12.27 -11.50 7.87
N LYS A 15 -11.99 -12.28 6.83
CA LYS A 15 -12.90 -12.42 5.68
C LYS A 15 -14.26 -13.01 6.08
N ALA A 16 -14.29 -13.88 7.08
CA ALA A 16 -15.52 -14.43 7.65
C ALA A 16 -16.24 -13.43 8.60
N GLY A 17 -15.65 -12.27 8.87
CA GLY A 17 -16.18 -11.26 9.77
C GLY A 17 -16.15 -11.67 11.24
N ILE A 18 -15.34 -12.66 11.63
CA ILE A 18 -15.20 -13.16 13.00
C ILE A 18 -14.30 -12.24 13.82
N ILE A 19 -13.31 -11.67 13.18
CA ILE A 19 -12.35 -10.74 13.80
C ILE A 19 -12.11 -9.54 12.89
N ASN A 20 -11.57 -8.46 13.47
CA ASN A 20 -10.96 -7.35 12.76
C ASN A 20 -9.42 -7.45 12.94
N TYR A 21 -8.72 -7.67 11.84
CA TYR A 21 -7.26 -7.77 11.80
C TYR A 21 -6.71 -7.13 10.52
N THR A 22 -5.68 -6.33 10.67
CA THR A 22 -4.88 -5.79 9.55
C THR A 22 -3.52 -6.46 9.54
N SER A 23 -3.04 -6.86 8.35
CA SER A 23 -1.73 -7.50 8.22
C SER A 23 -0.63 -6.59 8.77
N GLY A 24 0.17 -7.16 9.67
CA GLY A 24 1.24 -6.42 10.37
C GLY A 24 0.87 -5.95 11.78
N ASP A 25 -0.42 -5.96 12.14
CA ASP A 25 -0.85 -5.63 13.50
C ASP A 25 -0.30 -6.62 14.53
N ASN A 26 -0.21 -6.15 15.76
CA ASN A 26 0.25 -6.93 16.93
C ASN A 26 -0.88 -7.66 17.65
N GLY A 27 -2.07 -7.71 17.07
CA GLY A 27 -3.25 -8.34 17.64
C GLY A 27 -4.45 -8.23 16.71
N PHE A 28 -5.59 -8.71 17.16
CA PHE A 28 -6.87 -8.64 16.49
C PHE A 28 -7.98 -8.38 17.50
N LYS A 29 -9.13 -7.87 17.01
CA LYS A 29 -10.34 -7.69 17.81
C LYS A 29 -11.38 -8.71 17.39
N ILE A 30 -12.01 -9.38 18.34
CA ILE A 30 -13.13 -10.30 18.09
C ILE A 30 -14.39 -9.48 17.81
N ASN A 31 -15.18 -9.93 16.82
CA ASN A 31 -16.50 -9.34 16.59
C ASN A 31 -17.50 -10.01 17.53
N GLU A 32 -17.95 -9.29 18.55
CA GLU A 32 -18.85 -9.79 19.60
C GLU A 32 -20.26 -10.11 19.10
N GLU A 33 -20.64 -9.64 17.91
CA GLU A 33 -21.95 -9.91 17.28
C GLU A 33 -22.03 -11.31 16.65
N LYS A 34 -20.90 -12.06 16.58
CA LYS A 34 -20.85 -13.39 15.96
C LYS A 34 -20.55 -14.48 16.97
N GLU A 35 -21.34 -15.52 16.92
CA GLU A 35 -21.01 -16.78 17.61
C GLU A 35 -19.81 -17.43 16.94
N ILE A 36 -18.80 -17.75 17.73
CA ILE A 36 -17.57 -18.38 17.26
C ILE A 36 -17.59 -19.86 17.66
N PRO A 37 -17.52 -20.80 16.72
CA PRO A 37 -17.42 -22.21 17.04
C PRO A 37 -16.19 -22.52 17.91
N ILE A 38 -16.35 -23.46 18.85
CA ILE A 38 -15.28 -23.83 19.81
C ILE A 38 -13.93 -24.11 19.14
N PRO A 39 -13.83 -24.81 17.99
CA PRO A 39 -12.53 -25.04 17.34
C PRO A 39 -11.87 -23.74 16.87
N GLN A 40 -12.65 -22.77 16.38
CA GLN A 40 -12.14 -21.48 15.94
C GLN A 40 -11.71 -20.62 17.13
N GLN A 41 -12.45 -20.63 18.23
CA GLN A 41 -12.05 -19.96 19.46
C GLN A 41 -10.69 -20.48 19.96
N LYS A 42 -10.51 -21.79 20.02
CA LYS A 42 -9.21 -22.41 20.42
C LYS A 42 -8.07 -21.97 19.49
N ALA A 43 -8.33 -21.87 18.19
CA ALA A 43 -7.32 -21.40 17.24
C ALA A 43 -6.94 -19.94 17.48
N LEU A 44 -7.92 -19.06 17.74
CA LEU A 44 -7.67 -17.65 18.08
C LEU A 44 -6.93 -17.49 19.42
N ASP A 45 -7.25 -18.32 20.42
CA ASP A 45 -6.53 -18.32 21.71
C ASP A 45 -5.05 -18.73 21.52
N LEU A 46 -4.78 -19.68 20.61
CA LEU A 46 -3.40 -20.05 20.27
C LEU A 46 -2.68 -18.87 19.60
N VAL A 47 -3.34 -18.16 18.68
CA VAL A 47 -2.76 -16.97 18.04
C VAL A 47 -2.46 -15.87 19.06
N ASN A 48 -3.33 -15.62 20.04
CA ASN A 48 -3.07 -14.68 21.13
C ASN A 48 -1.83 -15.07 21.95
N LYS A 49 -1.64 -16.36 22.22
CA LYS A 49 -0.42 -16.87 22.87
C LYS A 49 0.84 -16.67 22.00
N ILE A 50 0.70 -16.72 20.68
CA ILE A 50 1.80 -16.42 19.76
C ILE A 50 2.10 -14.90 19.82
N PHE A 51 1.09 -14.04 19.71
CA PHE A 51 1.26 -12.60 19.78
C PHE A 51 1.80 -12.08 21.12
N SER A 52 1.59 -12.80 22.22
CA SER A 52 2.24 -12.46 23.49
C SER A 52 3.76 -12.67 23.48
N LYS A 53 4.29 -13.44 22.51
CA LYS A 53 5.72 -13.72 22.36
C LYS A 53 6.37 -12.97 21.19
N ILE A 54 5.58 -12.64 20.17
CA ILE A 54 6.02 -11.93 18.97
C ILE A 54 5.05 -10.80 18.66
N THR A 55 5.57 -9.66 18.18
CA THR A 55 4.79 -8.44 17.96
C THR A 55 3.93 -8.47 16.69
N SER A 56 4.06 -9.48 15.83
CA SER A 56 3.23 -9.66 14.62
C SER A 56 3.51 -11.04 14.01
N THR A 57 2.75 -11.42 12.99
CA THR A 57 3.02 -12.65 12.21
C THR A 57 4.36 -12.62 11.46
N GLY A 58 4.96 -11.44 11.31
CA GLY A 58 6.23 -11.21 10.61
C GLY A 58 6.13 -11.20 9.08
N ILE A 59 5.00 -11.57 8.50
CA ILE A 59 4.83 -11.66 7.04
C ILE A 59 4.95 -10.28 6.40
N GLN A 60 4.27 -9.26 6.94
CA GLN A 60 4.35 -7.90 6.42
C GLN A 60 5.80 -7.36 6.47
N LYS A 61 6.52 -7.65 7.55
CA LYS A 61 7.92 -7.26 7.69
C LYS A 61 8.82 -7.90 6.63
N ILE A 62 8.62 -9.18 6.33
CA ILE A 62 9.38 -9.87 5.26
C ILE A 62 9.06 -9.27 3.90
N LEU A 63 7.78 -9.01 3.59
CA LEU A 63 7.39 -8.39 2.33
C LEU A 63 7.98 -6.99 2.19
N ASN A 64 7.92 -6.18 3.25
CA ASN A 64 8.51 -4.84 3.25
C ASN A 64 10.03 -4.90 3.04
N SER A 65 10.73 -5.79 3.74
CA SER A 65 12.18 -5.96 3.57
C SER A 65 12.54 -6.44 2.16
N ALA A 66 11.78 -7.36 1.59
CA ALA A 66 12.01 -7.80 0.22
C ALA A 66 11.83 -6.64 -0.79
N VAL A 67 10.75 -5.86 -0.66
CA VAL A 67 10.43 -4.78 -1.61
C VAL A 67 11.34 -3.57 -1.42
N PHE A 68 11.52 -3.11 -0.17
CA PHE A 68 12.20 -1.84 0.10
C PHE A 68 13.69 -1.99 0.33
N ASP A 69 14.13 -3.07 1.02
CA ASP A 69 15.54 -3.25 1.34
C ASP A 69 16.26 -4.05 0.25
N SER A 70 15.67 -5.16 -0.24
CA SER A 70 16.35 -6.05 -1.19
C SER A 70 16.17 -5.60 -2.64
N LEU A 71 14.95 -5.22 -3.06
CA LEU A 71 14.67 -4.74 -4.41
C LEU A 71 14.91 -3.24 -4.56
N ASN A 72 15.14 -2.52 -3.46
CA ASN A 72 15.40 -1.09 -3.42
C ASN A 72 14.33 -0.27 -4.16
N LEU A 73 13.04 -0.59 -3.92
CA LEU A 73 11.91 0.07 -4.54
C LEU A 73 11.31 1.13 -3.61
N ILE A 74 10.65 2.11 -4.21
CA ILE A 74 9.82 3.10 -3.54
C ILE A 74 8.35 2.94 -3.96
N VAL A 75 7.44 3.33 -3.09
CA VAL A 75 6.01 3.45 -3.40
C VAL A 75 5.70 4.89 -3.75
N VAL A 76 4.97 5.12 -4.84
CA VAL A 76 4.46 6.43 -5.25
C VAL A 76 2.98 6.30 -5.61
N TYR A 77 2.19 7.30 -5.27
CA TYR A 77 0.75 7.35 -5.49
C TYR A 77 0.41 8.38 -6.60
N PRO A 78 0.19 7.94 -7.84
CA PRO A 78 -0.29 8.83 -8.88
C PRO A 78 -1.77 9.19 -8.64
N VAL A 79 -2.09 10.47 -8.74
CA VAL A 79 -3.44 11.00 -8.56
C VAL A 79 -3.77 12.02 -9.67
N GLU A 80 -5.07 12.28 -9.89
CA GLU A 80 -5.53 13.27 -10.85
C GLU A 80 -5.99 14.56 -10.16
N ASP A 81 -6.58 14.45 -8.96
CA ASP A 81 -6.93 15.60 -8.11
C ASP A 81 -5.88 15.77 -7.00
N GLU A 82 -5.15 16.89 -7.06
CA GLU A 82 -4.06 17.21 -6.14
C GLU A 82 -4.52 17.60 -4.72
N SER A 83 -5.81 17.89 -4.55
CA SER A 83 -6.36 18.33 -3.27
C SER A 83 -7.06 17.20 -2.53
N LYS A 84 -7.78 16.37 -3.27
CA LYS A 84 -8.53 15.22 -2.72
C LYS A 84 -7.75 13.91 -2.79
N PHE A 85 -6.63 13.89 -3.53
CA PHE A 85 -5.82 12.68 -3.80
C PHE A 85 -6.63 11.58 -4.48
N THR A 86 -7.49 11.98 -5.43
CA THR A 86 -8.42 11.06 -6.11
C THR A 86 -8.13 10.98 -7.61
N ASN A 87 -8.74 9.99 -8.27
CA ASN A 87 -8.92 9.97 -9.71
C ASN A 87 -10.19 10.78 -10.10
N LYS A 88 -10.56 10.72 -11.40
CA LYS A 88 -11.76 11.41 -11.94
C LYS A 88 -13.07 10.88 -11.34
N GLU A 89 -13.10 9.60 -10.95
CA GLU A 89 -14.25 8.95 -10.33
C GLU A 89 -14.36 9.24 -8.82
N GLY A 90 -13.41 9.99 -8.24
CA GLY A 90 -13.41 10.32 -6.82
C GLY A 90 -12.85 9.22 -5.91
N VAL A 91 -12.21 8.20 -6.47
CA VAL A 91 -11.57 7.14 -5.68
C VAL A 91 -10.27 7.68 -5.09
N VAL A 92 -10.13 7.64 -3.76
CA VAL A 92 -8.95 8.09 -3.03
C VAL A 92 -7.81 7.09 -3.21
N PHE A 93 -6.60 7.58 -3.54
CA PHE A 93 -5.43 6.76 -3.85
C PHE A 93 -5.75 5.60 -4.81
N PRO A 94 -6.24 5.92 -6.03
CA PRO A 94 -6.78 4.92 -6.95
C PRO A 94 -5.75 3.91 -7.43
N ASP A 95 -4.48 4.29 -7.40
CA ASP A 95 -3.37 3.47 -7.88
C ASP A 95 -2.13 3.61 -6.99
N THR A 96 -1.28 2.60 -7.03
CA THR A 96 0.00 2.55 -6.33
C THR A 96 1.06 2.01 -7.28
N LYS A 97 2.15 2.74 -7.45
CA LYS A 97 3.26 2.34 -8.31
C LYS A 97 4.49 2.03 -7.48
N LEU A 98 5.14 0.92 -7.80
CA LEU A 98 6.48 0.59 -7.32
C LEU A 98 7.50 1.04 -8.37
N LEU A 99 8.47 1.82 -7.95
CA LEU A 99 9.54 2.36 -8.78
C LEU A 99 10.89 2.05 -8.15
N PRO A 100 11.95 1.85 -8.93
CA PRO A 100 13.31 1.87 -8.40
C PRO A 100 13.58 3.14 -7.60
N GLN A 101 14.42 3.03 -6.57
CA GLN A 101 14.93 4.22 -5.89
C GLN A 101 15.60 5.14 -6.92
N ASP A 102 15.54 6.44 -6.70
CA ASP A 102 16.05 7.47 -7.63
C ASP A 102 15.24 7.68 -8.92
N SER A 103 14.12 6.96 -9.12
CA SER A 103 13.21 7.25 -10.23
C SER A 103 12.65 8.66 -10.17
N THR A 104 12.39 9.21 -11.35
CA THR A 104 11.95 10.59 -11.55
C THR A 104 10.45 10.70 -11.82
N ALA A 105 9.93 11.94 -11.81
CA ALA A 105 8.53 12.19 -12.18
C ALA A 105 8.23 11.76 -13.63
N LYS A 106 9.21 11.82 -14.53
CA LYS A 106 9.08 11.38 -15.92
C LYS A 106 9.05 9.84 -16.04
N ASP A 107 9.82 9.13 -15.17
CA ASP A 107 9.76 7.68 -15.08
C ASP A 107 8.37 7.21 -14.61
N LEU A 108 7.80 7.89 -13.62
CA LEU A 108 6.43 7.65 -13.17
C LEU A 108 5.43 7.87 -14.33
N ALA A 109 5.56 8.96 -15.09
CA ALA A 109 4.70 9.22 -16.23
C ALA A 109 4.79 8.10 -17.27
N SER A 110 5.99 7.60 -17.54
CA SER A 110 6.24 6.49 -18.47
C SER A 110 5.60 5.18 -17.99
N LEU A 111 5.63 4.93 -16.70
CA LEU A 111 5.00 3.75 -16.08
C LEU A 111 3.47 3.82 -16.09
N ILE A 112 2.90 5.03 -16.08
CA ILE A 112 1.44 5.21 -16.18
C ILE A 112 0.97 4.96 -17.60
N HIS A 113 1.55 5.66 -18.56
CA HIS A 113 1.24 5.50 -19.99
C HIS A 113 2.27 6.22 -20.87
N ALA A 114 2.63 5.60 -22.00
CA ALA A 114 3.62 6.16 -22.93
C ALA A 114 3.23 7.54 -23.46
N ASP A 115 1.94 7.79 -23.74
CA ASP A 115 1.49 9.07 -24.26
C ASP A 115 1.51 10.18 -23.18
N ILE A 116 1.24 9.82 -21.92
CA ILE A 116 1.40 10.77 -20.80
C ILE A 116 2.88 11.18 -20.68
N ALA A 117 3.80 10.24 -20.85
CA ALA A 117 5.23 10.54 -20.84
C ALA A 117 5.68 11.41 -22.02
N LYS A 118 5.18 11.15 -23.22
CA LYS A 118 5.47 11.96 -24.43
C LYS A 118 4.96 13.40 -24.28
N GLY A 119 3.77 13.56 -23.71
CA GLY A 119 3.17 14.88 -23.49
C GLY A 119 3.53 15.52 -22.15
N PHE A 120 4.47 14.97 -21.38
CA PHE A 120 4.84 15.45 -20.06
C PHE A 120 5.23 16.93 -20.06
N LEU A 121 4.57 17.72 -19.23
CA LEU A 121 4.90 19.13 -19.01
C LEU A 121 5.62 19.34 -17.68
N HIS A 122 5.02 18.87 -16.60
CA HIS A 122 5.55 18.90 -15.24
C HIS A 122 4.75 17.95 -14.35
N ALA A 123 5.18 17.81 -13.13
CA ALA A 123 4.38 17.14 -12.10
C ALA A 123 4.11 18.09 -10.92
N ILE A 124 3.18 17.72 -10.06
CA ILE A 124 2.87 18.44 -8.82
C ILE A 124 3.05 17.43 -7.67
N ASP A 125 3.87 17.78 -6.72
CA ASP A 125 3.89 17.10 -5.42
C ASP A 125 2.64 17.56 -4.64
N CYS A 126 1.68 16.66 -4.50
CA CYS A 126 0.38 17.00 -3.93
C CYS A 126 0.42 17.25 -2.41
N LYS A 127 1.48 16.79 -1.72
CA LYS A 127 1.67 17.05 -0.28
C LYS A 127 2.16 18.46 -0.02
N THR A 128 3.15 18.90 -0.80
CA THR A 128 3.76 20.24 -0.67
C THR A 128 3.08 21.30 -1.55
N LYS A 129 2.22 20.89 -2.49
CA LYS A 129 1.59 21.72 -3.52
C LYS A 129 2.60 22.40 -4.46
N GLN A 130 3.82 21.83 -4.55
CA GLN A 130 4.87 22.38 -5.38
C GLN A 130 4.90 21.72 -6.75
N ARG A 131 5.13 22.53 -7.76
CA ARG A 131 5.45 22.06 -9.11
C ARG A 131 6.86 21.53 -9.14
N ILE A 132 7.05 20.31 -9.68
CA ILE A 132 8.33 19.65 -9.82
C ILE A 132 8.65 19.35 -11.28
N SER A 133 9.94 19.34 -11.62
CA SER A 133 10.41 19.04 -12.97
C SER A 133 10.32 17.54 -13.28
N GLY A 134 10.44 17.18 -14.56
CA GLY A 134 10.47 15.78 -14.99
C GLY A 134 11.63 14.99 -14.40
N ASP A 135 12.77 15.63 -14.17
CA ASP A 135 14.01 15.01 -13.65
C ASP A 135 14.06 15.01 -12.11
N GLN A 136 13.05 15.56 -11.44
CA GLN A 136 12.96 15.54 -9.98
C GLN A 136 12.81 14.10 -9.49
N LYS A 137 13.74 13.65 -8.65
CA LYS A 137 13.69 12.34 -8.00
C LYS A 137 12.53 12.27 -7.03
N LEU A 138 11.81 11.17 -7.09
CA LEU A 138 10.68 10.85 -6.23
C LEU A 138 11.15 10.14 -4.97
N LYS A 139 10.36 10.26 -3.91
CA LYS A 139 10.61 9.62 -2.61
C LYS A 139 9.49 8.64 -2.27
N HIS A 140 9.81 7.69 -1.40
CA HIS A 140 8.82 6.76 -0.88
C HIS A 140 7.63 7.50 -0.24
N GLY A 141 6.44 7.15 -0.67
CA GLY A 141 5.20 7.72 -0.19
C GLY A 141 4.78 9.02 -0.88
N ASP A 142 5.47 9.48 -1.92
CA ASP A 142 5.07 10.68 -2.64
C ASP A 142 3.70 10.51 -3.30
N VAL A 143 2.92 11.60 -3.30
CA VAL A 143 1.62 11.69 -3.98
C VAL A 143 1.77 12.66 -5.13
N ILE A 144 1.73 12.17 -6.36
CA ILE A 144 2.14 12.90 -7.55
C ILE A 144 1.01 13.00 -8.56
N LYS A 145 0.72 14.23 -8.99
CA LYS A 145 -0.11 14.51 -10.15
C LYS A 145 0.77 14.81 -11.36
N ILE A 146 0.63 14.03 -12.42
CA ILE A 146 1.29 14.31 -13.70
C ILE A 146 0.43 15.26 -14.52
N VAL A 147 1.04 16.33 -15.04
CA VAL A 147 0.42 17.26 -15.98
C VAL A 147 1.02 17.01 -17.35
N SER A 148 0.17 16.62 -18.30
CA SER A 148 0.55 16.24 -19.65
C SER A 148 -0.39 16.90 -20.68
N THR A 149 0.11 17.19 -21.87
CA THR A 149 -0.70 17.62 -23.03
C THR A 149 -1.50 16.47 -23.64
N LEU A 150 -1.09 15.23 -23.38
CA LEU A 150 -1.74 14.02 -23.90
C LEU A 150 -2.39 13.27 -22.74
N SER A 151 -3.59 12.75 -22.96
CA SER A 151 -4.29 11.86 -22.02
C SER A 151 -4.06 10.40 -22.38
N ARG A 152 -4.49 9.50 -21.50
CA ARG A 152 -4.65 8.07 -21.85
C ARG A 152 -5.64 7.98 -23.00
N GLY A 153 -5.22 7.40 -24.10
CA GLY A 153 -6.08 7.04 -25.23
C GLY A 153 -7.10 5.97 -24.87
#